data_928afd0494da0f16cef1d59966819e46
#
_entry.id   928afd0494da0f16cef1d59966819e46
#
_cell.length_a   1.000
_cell.length_b   1.000
_cell.length_c   1.000
_cell.angle_alpha   90.00
_cell.angle_beta   90.00
_cell.angle_gamma   90.00
#
_symmetry.space_group_name_H-M   'P 1'
#
loop_
_entity.id
_entity.type
_entity.pdbx_description
1 polymer ?
#
loop_
_entity_poly.entity_id
_entity_poly.type
_entity_poly.pdbx_seq_one_letter_code
_entity_poly.pdbx_strand_id
1 'polypeptide(L)'
;MSKNNEMVSVIISTRKIDSSYYDHVKRMFSHPNTEILMYENDGEMSLTQIYNKGLKESVNDIVVFMHDDLILETSNMTPKIVKLFEKHPEYGIIGIAGTDKLTSGMWWQNRENMFGVVGHIHEGKRHVNHYSKGVF
;
A
#
# COMPACT_ATOMS: atom_id res chain seq x y z
N MET A 1 -7.52 25.16 0.86
CA MET A 1 -8.13 24.23 1.83
C MET A 1 -6.98 23.43 2.44
N SER A 2 -6.82 23.44 3.75
CA SER A 2 -5.88 22.55 4.41
C SER A 2 -6.40 21.13 4.21
N LYS A 3 -5.65 20.29 3.51
CA LYS A 3 -5.95 18.87 3.44
C LYS A 3 -5.87 18.29 4.86
N ASN A 4 -6.66 17.28 5.11
CA ASN A 4 -6.81 16.73 6.45
C ASN A 4 -5.69 15.69 6.67
N ASN A 5 -4.65 16.08 7.44
CA ASN A 5 -3.47 15.22 7.68
C ASN A 5 -3.76 13.97 8.53
N GLU A 6 -5.00 13.80 9.01
CA GLU A 6 -5.39 12.67 9.85
C GLU A 6 -6.02 11.51 9.06
N MET A 7 -6.11 11.64 7.73
CA MET A 7 -6.79 10.68 6.86
C MET A 7 -5.94 10.26 5.69
N VAL A 8 -6.29 9.12 5.08
CA VAL A 8 -5.60 8.59 3.92
C VAL A 8 -6.55 8.38 2.75
N SER A 9 -6.03 8.53 1.54
CA SER A 9 -6.68 8.10 0.29
C SER A 9 -6.00 6.83 -0.20
N VAL A 10 -6.76 5.77 -0.41
CA VAL A 10 -6.26 4.47 -0.92
C VAL A 10 -6.59 4.37 -2.39
N ILE A 11 -5.59 4.20 -3.23
CA ILE A 11 -5.74 4.11 -4.68
C ILE A 11 -5.43 2.69 -5.14
N ILE A 12 -6.38 2.07 -5.82
CA ILE A 12 -6.30 0.68 -6.29
C ILE A 12 -6.69 0.62 -7.77
N SER A 13 -5.89 -0.05 -8.58
CA SER A 13 -6.25 -0.46 -9.93
C SER A 13 -6.63 -1.92 -9.92
N THR A 14 -7.78 -2.27 -10.51
CA THR A 14 -8.26 -3.66 -10.59
C THR A 14 -8.89 -3.93 -11.95
N ARG A 15 -8.82 -5.17 -12.43
CA ARG A 15 -9.49 -5.54 -13.67
C ARG A 15 -11.01 -5.50 -13.55
N LYS A 16 -11.51 -5.85 -12.38
CA LYS A 16 -12.94 -5.82 -12.07
C LYS A 16 -13.13 -5.49 -10.60
N ILE A 17 -14.03 -4.55 -10.34
CA ILE A 17 -14.36 -4.18 -8.97
C ILE A 17 -15.13 -5.32 -8.31
N ASP A 18 -14.56 -5.87 -7.25
CA ASP A 18 -15.17 -6.87 -6.37
C ASP A 18 -15.61 -6.18 -5.08
N SER A 19 -16.91 -6.22 -4.80
CA SER A 19 -17.47 -5.58 -3.61
C SER A 19 -16.94 -6.20 -2.31
N SER A 20 -16.65 -7.49 -2.29
CA SER A 20 -16.10 -8.17 -1.10
C SER A 20 -14.68 -7.70 -0.81
N TYR A 21 -13.88 -7.49 -1.84
CA TYR A 21 -12.54 -6.94 -1.72
C TYR A 21 -12.56 -5.47 -1.29
N TYR A 22 -13.46 -4.67 -1.89
CA TYR A 22 -13.67 -3.29 -1.48
C TYR A 22 -14.03 -3.19 0.02
N ASP A 23 -14.97 -4.00 0.47
CA ASP A 23 -15.39 -4.05 1.88
C ASP A 23 -14.27 -4.55 2.80
N HIS A 24 -13.43 -5.48 2.33
CA HIS A 24 -12.24 -5.91 3.06
C HIS A 24 -11.27 -4.74 3.26
N VAL A 25 -10.91 -4.03 2.20
CA VAL A 25 -10.02 -2.86 2.25
C VAL A 25 -10.59 -1.81 3.21
N LYS A 26 -11.87 -1.46 3.05
CA LYS A 26 -12.56 -0.49 3.91
C LYS A 26 -12.49 -0.86 5.39
N ARG A 27 -12.73 -2.14 5.70
CA ARG A 27 -12.68 -2.67 7.07
C ARG A 27 -11.25 -2.63 7.64
N MET A 28 -10.22 -2.91 6.82
CA MET A 28 -8.83 -2.93 7.29
C MET A 28 -8.29 -1.53 7.54
N PHE A 29 -8.68 -0.54 6.76
CA PHE A 29 -8.34 0.85 7.02
C PHE A 29 -9.12 1.45 8.20
N SER A 30 -10.31 0.95 8.48
CA SER A 30 -11.11 1.14 9.73
C SER A 30 -11.40 2.58 10.15
N HIS A 31 -11.22 3.57 9.29
CA HIS A 31 -11.55 4.96 9.60
C HIS A 31 -12.74 5.42 8.74
N PRO A 32 -13.79 6.03 9.32
CA PRO A 32 -15.01 6.37 8.58
C PRO A 32 -14.76 7.35 7.40
N ASN A 33 -13.70 8.13 7.47
CA ASN A 33 -13.35 9.11 6.44
C ASN A 33 -12.17 8.67 5.56
N THR A 34 -11.77 7.40 5.61
CA THR A 34 -10.80 6.88 4.64
C THR A 34 -11.43 6.89 3.25
N GLU A 35 -10.77 7.56 2.32
CA GLU A 35 -11.17 7.57 0.93
C GLU A 35 -10.62 6.33 0.22
N ILE A 36 -11.45 5.61 -0.52
CA ILE A 36 -11.02 4.48 -1.34
C ILE A 36 -11.37 4.78 -2.80
N LEU A 37 -10.33 4.98 -3.60
CA LEU A 37 -10.40 5.22 -5.03
C LEU A 37 -10.01 3.93 -5.76
N MET A 38 -11.01 3.11 -6.06
CA MET A 38 -10.82 1.85 -6.78
C MET A 38 -11.25 2.04 -8.24
N TYR A 39 -10.31 1.86 -9.16
CA TYR A 39 -10.51 2.03 -10.59
C TYR A 39 -10.53 0.70 -11.30
N GLU A 40 -11.62 0.46 -12.02
CA GLU A 40 -11.68 -0.65 -12.97
C GLU A 40 -10.84 -0.31 -14.21
N ASN A 41 -9.93 -1.20 -14.55
CA ASN A 41 -8.99 -1.02 -15.65
C ASN A 41 -8.60 -2.38 -16.22
N ASP A 42 -9.19 -2.76 -17.31
CA ASP A 42 -8.89 -4.02 -18.02
C ASP A 42 -7.75 -3.85 -19.05
N GLY A 43 -6.74 -3.08 -18.67
CA GLY A 43 -5.55 -2.86 -19.50
C GLY A 43 -5.63 -1.66 -20.43
N GLU A 44 -6.66 -0.82 -20.32
CA GLU A 44 -6.81 0.39 -21.12
C GLU A 44 -5.79 1.48 -20.75
N MET A 45 -5.43 1.55 -19.48
CA MET A 45 -4.47 2.49 -18.93
C MET A 45 -3.32 1.76 -18.25
N SER A 46 -2.12 2.33 -18.30
CA SER A 46 -1.01 1.83 -17.48
C SER A 46 -1.28 2.06 -15.98
N LEU A 47 -0.64 1.27 -15.12
CA LEU A 47 -0.74 1.42 -13.68
C LEU A 47 -0.36 2.84 -13.21
N THR A 48 0.70 3.41 -13.83
CA THR A 48 1.13 4.79 -13.55
C THR A 48 0.06 5.82 -13.91
N GLN A 49 -0.66 5.63 -15.01
CA GLN A 49 -1.75 6.54 -15.40
C GLN A 49 -2.91 6.47 -14.40
N ILE A 50 -3.28 5.26 -13.94
CA ILE A 50 -4.32 5.09 -12.91
C ILE A 50 -3.88 5.73 -11.58
N TYR A 51 -2.66 5.50 -11.14
CA TYR A 51 -2.15 6.09 -9.90
C TYR A 51 -2.07 7.62 -9.98
N ASN A 52 -1.63 8.17 -11.10
CA ASN A 52 -1.64 9.62 -11.31
C ASN A 52 -3.06 10.21 -11.35
N LYS A 53 -4.02 9.49 -11.91
CA LYS A 53 -5.44 9.87 -11.88
C LYS A 53 -5.93 9.92 -10.43
N GLY A 54 -5.74 8.83 -9.68
CA GLY A 54 -6.14 8.75 -8.29
C GLY A 54 -5.48 9.81 -7.42
N LEU A 55 -4.18 10.10 -7.64
CA LEU A 55 -3.47 11.16 -6.93
C LEU A 55 -4.08 12.55 -7.16
N LYS A 56 -4.55 12.84 -8.37
CA LYS A 56 -5.23 14.11 -8.71
C LYS A 56 -6.62 14.20 -8.07
N GLU A 57 -7.33 13.09 -7.96
CA GLU A 57 -8.67 13.00 -7.43
C GLU A 57 -8.69 12.87 -5.89
N SER A 58 -7.58 12.43 -5.29
CA SER A 58 -7.47 12.25 -3.83
C SER A 58 -7.64 13.55 -3.06
N VAL A 59 -8.39 13.49 -1.95
CA VAL A 59 -8.67 14.65 -1.10
C VAL A 59 -7.76 14.75 0.14
N ASN A 60 -6.97 13.70 0.41
CA ASN A 60 -6.08 13.64 1.57
C ASN A 60 -4.61 13.80 1.16
N ASP A 61 -3.77 14.28 2.09
CA ASP A 61 -2.35 14.48 1.85
C ASP A 61 -1.55 13.17 1.84
N ILE A 62 -2.01 12.18 2.62
CA ILE A 62 -1.41 10.85 2.65
C ILE A 62 -2.13 9.95 1.67
N VAL A 63 -1.37 9.41 0.72
CA VAL A 63 -1.91 8.53 -0.32
C VAL A 63 -1.26 7.16 -0.23
N VAL A 64 -2.08 6.11 -0.28
CA VAL A 64 -1.65 4.72 -0.31
C VAL A 64 -1.90 4.15 -1.70
N PHE A 65 -0.85 3.72 -2.39
CA PHE A 65 -0.96 2.95 -3.62
C PHE A 65 -0.93 1.46 -3.30
N MET A 66 -1.93 0.73 -3.75
CA MET A 66 -2.10 -0.67 -3.39
C MET A 66 -2.51 -1.51 -4.59
N HIS A 67 -1.98 -2.73 -4.68
CA HIS A 67 -2.41 -3.73 -5.66
C HIS A 67 -3.73 -4.38 -5.22
N ASP A 68 -4.48 -4.91 -6.16
CA ASP A 68 -5.79 -5.55 -5.94
C ASP A 68 -5.71 -7.03 -5.51
N ASP A 69 -4.51 -7.59 -5.46
CA ASP A 69 -4.23 -8.97 -5.03
C ASP A 69 -3.68 -9.06 -3.59
N LEU A 70 -3.70 -7.96 -2.84
CA LEU A 70 -3.19 -7.91 -1.47
C LEU A 70 -4.26 -8.24 -0.45
N ILE A 71 -3.97 -9.17 0.45
CA ILE A 71 -4.77 -9.45 1.63
C ILE A 71 -4.14 -8.72 2.81
N LEU A 72 -4.86 -7.72 3.33
CA LEU A 72 -4.43 -7.00 4.52
C LEU A 72 -4.76 -7.82 5.77
N GLU A 73 -3.75 -8.16 6.55
CA GLU A 73 -3.90 -8.95 7.79
C GLU A 73 -3.98 -8.05 9.04
N THR A 74 -3.69 -6.78 8.90
CA THR A 74 -3.66 -5.82 10.00
C THR A 74 -4.76 -4.78 9.83
N SER A 75 -5.63 -4.65 10.83
CA SER A 75 -6.66 -3.61 10.89
C SER A 75 -6.12 -2.27 11.42
N ASN A 76 -6.96 -1.24 11.37
CA ASN A 76 -6.62 0.13 11.80
C ASN A 76 -5.41 0.70 11.05
N MET A 77 -5.37 0.50 9.73
CA MET A 77 -4.27 0.97 8.90
C MET A 77 -4.16 2.49 8.86
N THR A 78 -5.29 3.20 8.71
CA THR A 78 -5.29 4.68 8.65
C THR A 78 -4.58 5.31 9.83
N PRO A 79 -4.97 5.10 11.09
CA PRO A 79 -4.28 5.74 12.22
C PRO A 79 -2.82 5.29 12.38
N LYS A 80 -2.48 4.08 11.95
CA LYS A 80 -1.09 3.61 11.99
C LYS A 80 -0.21 4.35 10.99
N ILE A 81 -0.71 4.55 9.76
CA ILE A 81 0.01 5.26 8.71
C ILE A 81 0.17 6.73 9.08
N VAL A 82 -0.90 7.38 9.53
CA VAL A 82 -0.86 8.78 9.99
C VAL A 82 0.17 8.97 11.09
N LYS A 83 0.09 8.15 12.15
CA LYS A 83 1.04 8.20 13.27
C LYS A 83 2.49 7.98 12.85
N LEU A 84 2.73 7.17 11.82
CA LEU A 84 4.07 6.91 11.31
C LEU A 84 4.66 8.16 10.64
N PHE A 85 3.88 8.87 9.82
CA PHE A 85 4.30 10.14 9.22
C PHE A 85 4.43 11.26 10.24
N GLU A 86 3.58 11.31 11.27
CA GLU A 86 3.72 12.27 12.37
C GLU A 86 5.00 12.06 13.17
N LYS A 87 5.36 10.79 13.42
CA LYS A 87 6.59 10.42 14.12
C LYS A 87 7.85 10.69 13.29
N HIS A 88 7.73 10.60 11.97
CA HIS A 88 8.83 10.73 11.02
C HIS A 88 8.47 11.76 9.93
N PRO A 89 8.41 13.06 10.27
CA PRO A 89 8.02 14.11 9.33
C PRO A 89 9.01 14.29 8.17
N GLU A 90 10.21 13.73 8.28
CA GLU A 90 11.21 13.69 7.25
C GLU A 90 10.94 12.66 6.14
N TYR A 91 10.00 11.73 6.36
CA TYR A 91 9.68 10.70 5.37
C TYR A 91 8.70 11.23 4.31
N GLY A 92 9.09 11.17 3.06
CA GLY A 92 8.21 11.45 1.93
C GLY A 92 7.51 10.22 1.37
N ILE A 93 8.11 9.02 1.56
CA ILE A 93 7.59 7.74 1.07
C ILE A 93 7.88 6.65 2.10
N ILE A 94 6.90 5.79 2.31
CA ILE A 94 7.03 4.59 3.15
C ILE A 94 6.64 3.37 2.32
N GLY A 95 7.51 2.37 2.26
CA GLY A 95 7.25 1.08 1.62
C GLY A 95 7.11 -0.04 2.65
N ILE A 96 6.45 -1.13 2.27
CA ILE A 96 6.27 -2.32 3.13
C ILE A 96 7.48 -3.25 3.07
N ALA A 97 8.14 -3.29 1.92
CA ALA A 97 9.35 -4.08 1.71
C ALA A 97 10.26 -3.39 0.69
N GLY A 98 11.56 -3.60 0.81
CA GLY A 98 12.52 -2.98 -0.09
C GLY A 98 13.96 -3.33 0.23
N THR A 99 14.89 -2.58 -0.33
CA THR A 99 16.33 -2.72 -0.11
C THR A 99 16.99 -1.36 0.10
N ASP A 100 17.99 -1.30 0.98
CA ASP A 100 18.83 -0.11 1.16
C ASP A 100 19.98 -0.04 0.13
N LYS A 101 20.23 -1.15 -0.58
CA LYS A 101 21.29 -1.22 -1.59
C LYS A 101 20.84 -2.04 -2.78
N LEU A 102 20.58 -1.37 -3.89
CA LEU A 102 20.25 -2.02 -5.15
C LEU A 102 21.55 -2.47 -5.84
N THR A 103 21.83 -3.77 -5.80
CA THR A 103 23.02 -4.37 -6.42
C THR A 103 22.76 -4.89 -7.84
N SER A 104 21.49 -5.01 -8.20
CA SER A 104 21.03 -5.43 -9.51
C SER A 104 19.68 -4.77 -9.80
N GLY A 105 19.05 -5.08 -10.96
CA GLY A 105 17.71 -4.60 -11.27
C GLY A 105 16.58 -5.16 -10.39
N MET A 106 16.90 -6.12 -9.51
CA MET A 106 15.91 -6.81 -8.67
C MET A 106 16.24 -6.63 -7.20
N TRP A 107 15.41 -5.89 -6.46
CA TRP A 107 15.63 -5.55 -5.05
C TRP A 107 15.69 -6.78 -4.10
N TRP A 108 15.13 -7.91 -4.50
CA TRP A 108 15.05 -9.14 -3.70
C TRP A 108 16.25 -10.09 -3.85
N GLN A 109 17.27 -9.75 -4.63
CA GLN A 109 18.42 -10.63 -4.87
C GLN A 109 19.43 -10.65 -3.73
N ASN A 110 19.58 -9.58 -2.99
CA ASN A 110 20.55 -9.52 -1.90
C ASN A 110 19.84 -9.44 -0.54
N ARG A 111 19.67 -10.59 0.09
CA ARG A 111 18.96 -10.71 1.37
C ARG A 111 19.55 -9.87 2.49
N GLU A 112 20.85 -9.65 2.51
CA GLU A 112 21.53 -8.87 3.55
C GLU A 112 21.11 -7.39 3.56
N ASN A 113 20.62 -6.88 2.44
CA ASN A 113 20.18 -5.49 2.30
C ASN A 113 18.66 -5.33 2.25
N MET A 114 17.90 -6.41 2.49
CA MET A 114 16.44 -6.40 2.39
C MET A 114 15.78 -6.13 3.73
N PHE A 115 14.68 -5.37 3.66
CA PHE A 115 13.83 -5.02 4.79
C PHE A 115 12.40 -5.49 4.55
N GLY A 116 11.68 -5.76 5.62
CA GLY A 116 10.27 -6.04 5.59
C GLY A 116 9.90 -7.51 5.76
N VAL A 117 8.60 -7.76 5.73
CA VAL A 117 8.01 -9.10 5.81
C VAL A 117 6.96 -9.21 4.71
N VAL A 118 7.07 -10.24 3.88
CA VAL A 118 6.12 -10.49 2.80
C VAL A 118 5.55 -11.90 2.92
N GLY A 119 4.23 -11.99 3.01
CA GLY A 119 3.51 -13.25 2.95
C GLY A 119 3.04 -13.54 1.52
N HIS A 120 3.16 -14.80 1.09
CA HIS A 120 2.63 -15.29 -0.17
C HIS A 120 1.71 -16.48 0.09
N ILE A 121 0.66 -16.60 -0.70
CA ILE A 121 -0.15 -17.81 -0.76
C ILE A 121 0.20 -18.52 -2.06
N HIS A 122 0.75 -19.72 -1.94
CA HIS A 122 1.08 -20.58 -3.07
C HIS A 122 0.48 -21.96 -2.83
N GLU A 123 -0.30 -22.48 -3.77
CA GLU A 123 -1.01 -23.76 -3.66
C GLU A 123 -1.83 -23.90 -2.37
N GLY A 124 -2.49 -22.82 -1.95
CA GLY A 124 -3.28 -22.79 -0.72
C GLY A 124 -2.49 -22.78 0.59
N LYS A 125 -1.16 -22.74 0.52
CA LYS A 125 -0.28 -22.65 1.69
C LYS A 125 0.30 -21.25 1.83
N ARG A 126 0.29 -20.74 3.06
CA ARG A 126 0.91 -19.45 3.41
C ARG A 126 2.40 -19.65 3.65
N HIS A 127 3.19 -18.89 2.91
CA HIS A 127 4.64 -18.77 3.09
C HIS A 127 4.97 -17.35 3.52
N VAL A 128 5.80 -17.18 4.55
CA VAL A 128 6.21 -15.85 5.02
C VAL A 128 7.71 -15.73 4.85
N ASN A 129 8.13 -14.73 4.09
CA ASN A 129 9.51 -14.36 3.95
C ASN A 129 9.84 -13.23 4.93
N HIS A 130 10.67 -13.54 5.93
CA HIS A 130 11.30 -12.54 6.79
C HIS A 130 12.64 -12.16 6.18
N TYR A 131 12.79 -10.90 5.85
CA TYR A 131 14.05 -10.38 5.36
C TYR A 131 14.97 -10.01 6.53
N SER A 132 16.29 -9.99 6.31
CA SER A 132 17.29 -10.00 7.38
C SER A 132 17.28 -8.75 8.26
N LYS A 133 16.89 -7.62 7.72
CA LYS A 133 16.78 -6.38 8.49
C LYS A 133 15.31 -6.17 8.86
N GLY A 134 15.07 -6.01 10.15
CA GLY A 134 13.72 -5.81 10.68
C GLY A 134 13.03 -4.56 10.13
N VAL A 135 11.77 -4.42 10.48
CA VAL A 135 10.99 -3.21 10.22
C VAL A 135 11.54 -2.08 11.09
N PHE A 136 11.67 -0.89 10.52
CA PHE A 136 11.98 0.34 11.28
C PHE A 136 10.85 0.69 12.24
#